data_eba1c1e16cd2a1da3c48b3a0df495e1b
#
_entry.id   eba1c1e16cd2a1da3c48b3a0df495e1b
#
_cell.length_a   1.000
_cell.length_b   1.000
_cell.length_c   1.000
_cell.angle_alpha   90.00
_cell.angle_beta   90.00
_cell.angle_gamma   90.00
#
_symmetry.space_group_name_H-M   'P 1'
#
loop_
_entity.id
_entity.type
_entity.pdbx_description
1 polymer ?
#
loop_
_entity_poly.entity_id
_entity_poly.type
_entity_poly.pdbx_seq_one_letter_code
_entity_poly.pdbx_strand_id
1 'polypeptide(L)'
;MDLTAHAEEFNADPYPFYEALRAAGPVHRLVLGGERAWLVVGHEEAREALNHPALSKNWLGSELIEVTQVPAVATNMLDTDPPHHTRLRRLVAREFTARRVESLRPRVQQITDGLLDAMEALPGRRADLIASFAVPLPMTVICELLGVPNLDRARFRYWSGEIVAPLDGAGADPRVLEEMTAYLFELVAAKAQEPGEDLLSALIRTRDEDGDQLSPDELIGMAFLLLVAGHETTVNLIGNGVRALLAHPGQLAALRADPDGLIGGAVEEMLRYDGPVQHATYRFADTDLELGGVSIPTGSSVMVALAAADRDPARFTAPGLPGPEVFDIRRTGQGHLAFGHGIHHCLGAPLARLEGRIAIRSLLERFPGLAEDPEAGPRDWLPGTLMRGVTRLPLCW
;
A
#
# COMPACT_ATOMS: atom_id res chain seq x y z
N MET A 1 -10.78 20.52 12.63
CA MET A 1 -11.61 19.30 12.75
C MET A 1 -10.75 18.24 13.39
N ASP A 2 -11.27 17.50 14.34
CA ASP A 2 -10.56 16.35 14.96
C ASP A 2 -11.17 15.07 14.39
N LEU A 3 -10.42 14.38 13.54
CA LEU A 3 -10.87 13.12 12.94
C LEU A 3 -10.80 11.95 13.92
N THR A 4 -10.05 12.08 15.02
CA THR A 4 -9.96 11.05 16.05
C THR A 4 -11.30 10.87 16.77
N ALA A 5 -12.05 11.97 16.94
CA ALA A 5 -13.38 11.94 17.57
C ALA A 5 -14.43 11.18 16.73
N HIS A 6 -14.15 10.91 15.45
CA HIS A 6 -15.03 10.21 14.49
C HIS A 6 -14.33 9.02 13.86
N ALA A 7 -13.32 8.44 14.54
CA ALA A 7 -12.44 7.43 13.94
C ALA A 7 -13.20 6.20 13.40
N GLU A 8 -14.22 5.73 14.12
CA GLU A 8 -15.01 4.57 13.69
C GLU A 8 -15.81 4.86 12.42
N GLU A 9 -16.50 6.01 12.37
CA GLU A 9 -17.26 6.45 11.20
C GLU A 9 -16.34 6.72 10.01
N PHE A 10 -15.21 7.39 10.26
CA PHE A 10 -14.21 7.70 9.25
C PHE A 10 -13.56 6.44 8.67
N ASN A 11 -13.22 5.45 9.51
CA ASN A 11 -12.68 4.18 9.03
C ASN A 11 -13.71 3.38 8.23
N ALA A 12 -14.98 3.45 8.60
CA ALA A 12 -16.05 2.80 7.85
C ALA A 12 -16.27 3.43 6.47
N ASP A 13 -16.37 4.76 6.39
CA ASP A 13 -16.53 5.52 5.14
C ASP A 13 -15.90 6.91 5.23
N PRO A 14 -14.67 7.12 4.76
CA PRO A 14 -13.98 8.42 4.82
C PRO A 14 -14.45 9.41 3.75
N TYR A 15 -15.14 8.96 2.72
CA TYR A 15 -15.41 9.78 1.54
C TYR A 15 -16.32 10.98 1.80
N PRO A 16 -17.40 10.89 2.61
CA PRO A 16 -18.20 12.05 2.99
C PRO A 16 -17.39 13.13 3.73
N PHE A 17 -16.42 12.70 4.57
CA PHE A 17 -15.51 13.63 5.26
C PHE A 17 -14.59 14.34 4.27
N TYR A 18 -14.02 13.61 3.30
CA TYR A 18 -13.19 14.22 2.25
C TYR A 18 -13.96 15.17 1.35
N GLU A 19 -15.22 14.86 1.01
CA GLU A 19 -16.10 15.74 0.25
C GLU A 19 -16.36 17.03 1.00
N ALA A 20 -16.67 16.98 2.28
CA ALA A 20 -16.90 18.13 3.13
C ALA A 20 -15.63 19.00 3.24
N LEU A 21 -14.46 18.39 3.42
CA LEU A 21 -13.18 19.09 3.44
C LEU A 21 -12.90 19.76 2.09
N ARG A 22 -13.02 19.03 0.99
CA ARG A 22 -12.77 19.55 -0.35
C ARG A 22 -13.67 20.72 -0.72
N ALA A 23 -14.93 20.70 -0.28
CA ALA A 23 -15.86 21.82 -0.47
C ALA A 23 -15.40 23.10 0.26
N ALA A 24 -14.62 22.97 1.34
CA ALA A 24 -14.05 24.08 2.08
C ALA A 24 -12.65 24.50 1.59
N GLY A 25 -12.01 23.68 0.75
CA GLY A 25 -10.69 23.94 0.15
C GLY A 25 -9.86 22.68 -0.01
N PRO A 26 -8.71 22.73 -0.69
CA PRO A 26 -7.88 21.56 -0.96
C PRO A 26 -6.91 21.21 0.16
N VAL A 27 -6.63 22.11 1.11
CA VAL A 27 -5.63 21.93 2.18
C VAL A 27 -6.20 22.39 3.52
N HIS A 28 -6.09 21.56 4.54
CA HIS A 28 -6.69 21.79 5.85
C HIS A 28 -5.72 21.51 6.99
N ARG A 29 -5.85 22.29 8.07
CA ARG A 29 -5.18 22.00 9.33
C ARG A 29 -6.10 21.14 10.19
N LEU A 30 -5.65 19.95 10.56
CA LEU A 30 -6.42 18.95 11.33
C LEU A 30 -5.64 18.49 12.55
N VAL A 31 -6.36 17.77 13.43
CA VAL A 31 -5.77 16.91 14.45
C VAL A 31 -5.99 15.46 14.00
N LEU A 32 -4.91 14.71 13.88
CA LEU A 32 -4.90 13.31 13.48
C LEU A 32 -4.12 12.53 14.52
N GLY A 33 -4.75 11.56 15.20
CA GLY A 33 -4.08 10.77 16.24
C GLY A 33 -3.56 11.61 17.42
N GLY A 34 -4.18 12.76 17.72
CA GLY A 34 -3.73 13.70 18.73
C GLY A 34 -2.70 14.75 18.24
N GLU A 35 -2.15 14.57 17.06
CA GLU A 35 -1.11 15.42 16.48
C GLU A 35 -1.69 16.42 15.48
N ARG A 36 -1.09 17.61 15.40
CA ARG A 36 -1.47 18.64 14.43
C ARG A 36 -0.75 18.39 13.11
N ALA A 37 -1.53 18.22 12.05
CA ALA A 37 -1.01 18.03 10.71
C ALA A 37 -1.80 18.84 9.67
N TRP A 38 -1.20 19.07 8.51
CA TRP A 38 -1.88 19.56 7.34
C TRP A 38 -2.32 18.37 6.49
N LEU A 39 -3.59 18.35 6.08
CA LEU A 39 -4.16 17.33 5.21
C LEU A 39 -4.46 17.93 3.84
N VAL A 40 -3.94 17.31 2.80
CA VAL A 40 -4.16 17.68 1.39
C VAL A 40 -5.20 16.72 0.81
N VAL A 41 -6.33 17.25 0.30
CA VAL A 41 -7.47 16.48 -0.21
C VAL A 41 -7.80 16.74 -1.69
N GLY A 42 -7.25 17.79 -2.30
CA GLY A 42 -7.38 18.08 -3.73
C GLY A 42 -6.37 17.27 -4.55
N HIS A 43 -6.73 16.86 -5.79
CA HIS A 43 -5.87 16.03 -6.63
C HIS A 43 -4.61 16.77 -7.12
N GLU A 44 -4.73 18.01 -7.60
CA GLU A 44 -3.57 18.75 -8.10
C GLU A 44 -2.63 19.13 -6.96
N GLU A 45 -3.16 19.56 -5.82
CA GLU A 45 -2.37 19.87 -4.63
C GLU A 45 -1.72 18.60 -4.04
N ALA A 46 -2.38 17.46 -4.14
CA ALA A 46 -1.79 16.16 -3.77
C ALA A 46 -0.58 15.83 -4.65
N ARG A 47 -0.68 16.02 -5.98
CA ARG A 47 0.45 15.81 -6.90
C ARG A 47 1.59 16.79 -6.62
N GLU A 48 1.25 18.06 -6.38
CA GLU A 48 2.24 19.06 -6.01
C GLU A 48 2.95 18.68 -4.71
N ALA A 49 2.21 18.40 -3.63
CA ALA A 49 2.76 18.00 -2.34
C ALA A 49 3.65 16.75 -2.43
N LEU A 50 3.22 15.75 -3.21
CA LEU A 50 3.98 14.51 -3.40
C LEU A 50 5.31 14.70 -4.12
N ASN A 51 5.50 15.82 -4.85
CA ASN A 51 6.72 16.13 -5.60
C ASN A 51 7.40 17.43 -5.14
N HIS A 52 6.90 18.07 -4.08
CA HIS A 52 7.42 19.35 -3.62
C HIS A 52 8.78 19.20 -2.93
N PRO A 53 9.84 19.91 -3.37
CA PRO A 53 11.19 19.71 -2.84
C PRO A 53 11.36 20.16 -1.39
N ALA A 54 10.53 21.06 -0.88
CA ALA A 54 10.54 21.50 0.51
C ALA A 54 9.66 20.63 1.43
N LEU A 55 9.03 19.57 0.92
CA LEU A 55 8.30 18.58 1.71
C LEU A 55 9.15 17.32 1.86
N SER A 56 10.00 17.35 2.86
CA SER A 56 11.01 16.35 3.20
C SER A 56 10.43 15.09 3.83
N LYS A 57 11.17 14.00 3.73
CA LYS A 57 10.95 12.75 4.48
C LYS A 57 11.82 12.66 5.73
N ASN A 58 12.60 13.70 6.03
CA ASN A 58 13.49 13.72 7.17
C ASN A 58 12.73 13.95 8.49
N TRP A 59 12.56 12.91 9.26
CA TRP A 59 11.85 12.94 10.54
C TRP A 59 12.57 13.75 11.62
N LEU A 60 13.90 13.88 11.52
CA LEU A 60 14.69 14.64 12.48
C LEU A 60 14.36 16.15 12.51
N GLY A 61 13.74 16.66 11.44
CA GLY A 61 13.25 18.03 11.35
C GLY A 61 11.80 18.22 11.79
N SER A 62 11.11 17.16 12.21
CA SER A 62 9.68 17.22 12.53
C SER A 62 9.43 17.66 13.97
N GLU A 63 8.37 18.45 14.16
CA GLU A 63 7.88 18.78 15.52
C GLU A 63 7.17 17.58 16.20
N LEU A 64 6.87 16.50 15.45
CA LEU A 64 6.08 15.37 15.93
C LEU A 64 6.91 14.29 16.62
N ILE A 65 8.20 14.15 16.30
CA ILE A 65 8.99 12.99 16.69
C ILE A 65 10.34 13.42 17.25
N GLU A 66 10.54 13.23 18.55
CA GLU A 66 11.88 13.33 19.16
C GLU A 66 12.66 12.03 18.91
N VAL A 67 13.38 11.95 17.79
CA VAL A 67 14.26 10.83 17.48
C VAL A 67 15.71 11.24 17.75
N THR A 68 16.37 10.55 18.65
CA THR A 68 17.80 10.77 18.95
C THR A 68 18.72 9.97 18.04
N GLN A 69 18.22 8.88 17.45
CA GLN A 69 18.94 8.04 16.48
C GLN A 69 17.97 7.45 15.46
N VAL A 70 18.36 7.43 14.17
CA VAL A 70 17.60 6.76 13.11
C VAL A 70 17.85 5.25 13.23
N PRO A 71 16.84 4.42 13.47
CA PRO A 71 17.03 2.97 13.51
C PRO A 71 17.38 2.44 12.11
N ALA A 72 18.13 1.32 12.05
CA ALA A 72 18.55 0.71 10.78
C ALA A 72 17.36 0.44 9.83
N VAL A 73 16.20 0.05 10.36
CA VAL A 73 14.98 -0.18 9.56
C VAL A 73 14.42 1.08 8.88
N ALA A 74 14.73 2.28 9.39
CA ALA A 74 14.35 3.54 8.78
C ALA A 74 15.42 4.06 7.78
N THR A 75 16.55 3.35 7.63
CA THR A 75 17.59 3.68 6.64
C THR A 75 17.21 3.10 5.27
N ASN A 76 16.14 3.61 4.70
CA ASN A 76 15.57 3.09 3.46
C ASN A 76 15.14 4.23 2.52
N MET A 77 14.78 3.89 1.27
CA MET A 77 14.43 4.89 0.26
C MET A 77 13.09 5.61 0.48
N LEU A 78 12.21 5.11 1.36
CA LEU A 78 10.92 5.77 1.66
C LEU A 78 11.12 6.93 2.63
N ASP A 79 12.06 6.78 3.58
CA ASP A 79 12.26 7.69 4.71
C ASP A 79 13.45 8.65 4.49
N THR A 80 13.92 8.79 3.25
CA THR A 80 15.07 9.63 2.89
C THR A 80 14.77 10.53 1.70
N ASP A 81 15.53 11.64 1.59
CA ASP A 81 15.46 12.62 0.52
C ASP A 81 16.70 12.57 -0.39
N PRO A 82 16.64 13.20 -1.58
CA PRO A 82 17.84 13.38 -2.40
C PRO A 82 18.98 14.14 -1.67
N PRO A 83 20.24 13.77 -1.88
CA PRO A 83 20.72 12.80 -2.88
C PRO A 83 20.64 11.34 -2.43
N HIS A 84 20.45 11.06 -1.12
CA HIS A 84 20.46 9.71 -0.56
C HIS A 84 19.36 8.84 -1.12
N HIS A 85 18.11 9.34 -1.15
CA HIS A 85 16.98 8.67 -1.81
C HIS A 85 17.32 8.25 -3.25
N THR A 86 17.85 9.17 -4.06
CA THR A 86 18.16 8.91 -5.47
C THR A 86 19.17 7.79 -5.63
N ARG A 87 20.18 7.77 -4.76
CA ARG A 87 21.20 6.73 -4.71
C ARG A 87 20.59 5.36 -4.38
N LEU A 88 19.86 5.26 -3.26
CA LEU A 88 19.21 4.01 -2.84
C LEU A 88 18.25 3.49 -3.90
N ARG A 89 17.39 4.36 -4.41
CA ARG A 89 16.41 3.99 -5.43
C ARG A 89 17.08 3.48 -6.72
N ARG A 90 18.17 4.09 -7.16
CA ARG A 90 18.91 3.65 -8.34
C ARG A 90 19.46 2.21 -8.17
N LEU A 91 20.01 1.89 -7.00
CA LEU A 91 20.52 0.55 -6.71
C LEU A 91 19.41 -0.49 -6.69
N VAL A 92 18.29 -0.19 -6.02
CA VAL A 92 17.17 -1.15 -5.87
C VAL A 92 16.37 -1.31 -7.16
N ALA A 93 16.13 -0.23 -7.91
CA ALA A 93 15.32 -0.26 -9.13
C ALA A 93 15.91 -1.16 -10.24
N ARG A 94 17.22 -1.39 -10.24
CA ARG A 94 17.87 -2.35 -11.15
C ARG A 94 17.32 -3.77 -11.01
N GLU A 95 16.87 -4.10 -9.79
CA GLU A 95 16.33 -5.42 -9.45
C GLU A 95 14.80 -5.51 -9.62
N PHE A 96 14.10 -4.37 -9.80
CA PHE A 96 12.64 -4.30 -9.99
C PHE A 96 12.24 -3.94 -11.43
N THR A 97 12.88 -4.57 -12.41
CA THR A 97 12.54 -4.31 -13.83
C THR A 97 11.21 -4.96 -14.20
N ALA A 98 10.49 -4.37 -15.18
CA ALA A 98 9.25 -4.94 -15.71
C ALA A 98 9.41 -6.39 -16.18
N ARG A 99 10.57 -6.73 -16.80
CA ARG A 99 10.88 -8.09 -17.23
C ARG A 99 10.98 -9.06 -16.05
N ARG A 100 11.63 -8.65 -14.95
CA ARG A 100 11.79 -9.49 -13.76
C ARG A 100 10.46 -9.70 -13.07
N VAL A 101 9.64 -8.66 -12.95
CA VAL A 101 8.27 -8.77 -12.43
C VAL A 101 7.43 -9.71 -13.29
N GLU A 102 7.48 -9.58 -14.61
CA GLU A 102 6.72 -10.46 -15.51
C GLU A 102 7.16 -11.92 -15.41
N SER A 103 8.45 -12.19 -15.13
CA SER A 103 8.94 -13.55 -14.93
C SER A 103 8.38 -14.24 -13.68
N LEU A 104 7.81 -13.47 -12.73
CA LEU A 104 7.14 -14.02 -11.55
C LEU A 104 5.72 -14.54 -11.85
N ARG A 105 5.12 -14.17 -12.98
CA ARG A 105 3.74 -14.54 -13.35
C ARG A 105 3.42 -16.01 -13.17
N PRO A 106 4.22 -16.99 -13.67
CA PRO A 106 3.90 -18.42 -13.51
C PRO A 106 3.90 -18.83 -12.03
N ARG A 107 4.80 -18.24 -11.22
CA ARG A 107 4.88 -18.56 -9.80
C ARG A 107 3.73 -17.96 -9.01
N VAL A 108 3.37 -16.70 -9.28
CA VAL A 108 2.20 -16.03 -8.68
C VAL A 108 0.92 -16.82 -9.01
N GLN A 109 0.77 -17.27 -10.27
CA GLN A 109 -0.37 -18.12 -10.67
C GLN A 109 -0.39 -19.43 -9.90
N GLN A 110 0.75 -20.13 -9.80
CA GLN A 110 0.83 -21.39 -9.06
C GLN A 110 0.46 -21.23 -7.57
N ILE A 111 0.91 -20.16 -6.93
CA ILE A 111 0.56 -19.84 -5.53
C ILE A 111 -0.95 -19.58 -5.43
N THR A 112 -1.48 -18.77 -6.35
CA THR A 112 -2.91 -18.46 -6.44
C THR A 112 -3.75 -19.71 -6.57
N ASP A 113 -3.42 -20.59 -7.50
CA ASP A 113 -4.16 -21.85 -7.73
C ASP A 113 -4.14 -22.74 -6.50
N GLY A 114 -2.99 -22.90 -5.85
CA GLY A 114 -2.88 -23.70 -4.63
C GLY A 114 -3.71 -23.14 -3.46
N LEU A 115 -3.83 -21.82 -3.33
CA LEU A 115 -4.69 -21.19 -2.32
C LEU A 115 -6.18 -21.38 -2.64
N LEU A 116 -6.55 -21.28 -3.92
CA LEU A 116 -7.93 -21.52 -4.36
C LEU A 116 -8.33 -22.99 -4.20
N ASP A 117 -7.42 -23.94 -4.47
CA ASP A 117 -7.63 -25.36 -4.21
C ASP A 117 -7.89 -25.62 -2.71
N ALA A 118 -7.11 -24.99 -1.84
CA ALA A 118 -7.31 -25.08 -0.40
C ALA A 118 -8.66 -24.49 0.04
N MET A 119 -9.08 -23.34 -0.53
CA MET A 119 -10.40 -22.76 -0.26
C MET A 119 -11.53 -23.69 -0.74
N GLU A 120 -11.42 -24.25 -1.96
CA GLU A 120 -12.43 -25.15 -2.53
C GLU A 120 -12.63 -26.40 -1.69
N ALA A 121 -11.57 -26.89 -1.03
CA ALA A 121 -11.62 -28.03 -0.14
C ALA A 121 -12.27 -27.75 1.24
N LEU A 122 -12.57 -26.48 1.56
CA LEU A 122 -13.19 -26.12 2.84
C LEU A 122 -14.64 -26.63 2.93
N PRO A 123 -15.05 -27.16 4.09
CA PRO A 123 -16.44 -27.58 4.28
C PRO A 123 -17.39 -26.39 4.25
N GLY A 124 -18.59 -26.61 3.69
CA GLY A 124 -19.66 -25.60 3.67
C GLY A 124 -19.50 -24.51 2.61
N ARG A 125 -18.45 -24.58 1.76
CA ARG A 125 -18.20 -23.60 0.69
C ARG A 125 -18.20 -22.15 1.19
N ARG A 126 -17.52 -21.92 2.29
CA ARG A 126 -17.40 -20.63 2.97
C ARG A 126 -15.96 -20.43 3.42
N ALA A 127 -15.46 -19.22 3.30
CA ALA A 127 -14.15 -18.81 3.79
C ALA A 127 -14.11 -17.31 4.07
N ASP A 128 -13.23 -16.93 4.99
CA ASP A 128 -12.77 -15.54 5.07
C ASP A 128 -11.71 -15.30 3.99
N LEU A 129 -12.02 -14.48 3.00
CA LEU A 129 -11.12 -14.17 1.88
C LEU A 129 -9.79 -13.60 2.36
N ILE A 130 -9.82 -12.74 3.38
CA ILE A 130 -8.60 -12.08 3.88
C ILE A 130 -7.64 -13.14 4.42
N ALA A 131 -8.10 -13.98 5.34
CA ALA A 131 -7.26 -14.99 5.98
C ALA A 131 -6.84 -16.12 5.04
N SER A 132 -7.75 -16.55 4.14
CA SER A 132 -7.53 -17.75 3.32
C SER A 132 -6.83 -17.48 2.00
N PHE A 133 -6.86 -16.24 1.50
CA PHE A 133 -6.38 -15.91 0.16
C PHE A 133 -5.60 -14.60 0.09
N ALA A 134 -6.20 -13.47 0.51
CA ALA A 134 -5.62 -12.16 0.29
C ALA A 134 -4.31 -11.95 1.06
N VAL A 135 -4.19 -12.45 2.30
CA VAL A 135 -2.96 -12.38 3.09
C VAL A 135 -1.92 -13.40 2.60
N PRO A 136 -2.22 -14.71 2.45
CA PRO A 136 -1.18 -15.67 2.11
C PRO A 136 -0.58 -15.49 0.71
N LEU A 137 -1.31 -14.93 -0.25
CA LEU A 137 -0.79 -14.73 -1.60
C LEU A 137 0.39 -13.74 -1.64
N PRO A 138 0.23 -12.43 -1.35
CA PRO A 138 1.33 -11.47 -1.44
C PRO A 138 2.43 -11.75 -0.40
N MET A 139 2.08 -12.27 0.78
CA MET A 139 3.05 -12.69 1.78
C MET A 139 3.98 -13.79 1.24
N THR A 140 3.42 -14.78 0.54
CA THR A 140 4.21 -15.83 -0.07
C THR A 140 5.10 -15.28 -1.18
N VAL A 141 4.55 -14.42 -2.04
CA VAL A 141 5.28 -13.81 -3.16
C VAL A 141 6.45 -12.98 -2.67
N ILE A 142 6.25 -12.08 -1.69
CA ILE A 142 7.33 -11.22 -1.21
C ILE A 142 8.40 -12.00 -0.43
N CYS A 143 8.00 -13.00 0.38
CA CYS A 143 8.93 -13.85 1.08
C CYS A 143 9.80 -14.67 0.10
N GLU A 144 9.22 -15.24 -0.94
CA GLU A 144 9.98 -15.96 -1.98
C GLU A 144 10.88 -15.02 -2.76
N LEU A 145 10.38 -13.84 -3.13
CA LEU A 145 11.17 -12.83 -3.83
C LEU A 145 12.41 -12.41 -3.05
N LEU A 146 12.28 -12.23 -1.73
CA LEU A 146 13.39 -11.86 -0.83
C LEU A 146 14.20 -13.05 -0.32
N GLY A 147 13.77 -14.28 -0.63
CA GLY A 147 14.44 -15.49 -0.16
C GLY A 147 14.29 -15.74 1.34
N VAL A 148 13.18 -15.28 1.93
CA VAL A 148 12.81 -15.55 3.34
C VAL A 148 12.37 -17.01 3.48
N PRO A 149 12.90 -17.80 4.45
CA PRO A 149 12.47 -19.15 4.69
C PRO A 149 10.97 -19.29 5.02
N ASN A 150 10.35 -20.37 4.54
CA ASN A 150 8.91 -20.62 4.72
C ASN A 150 8.44 -20.66 6.18
N LEU A 151 9.31 -21.11 7.08
CA LEU A 151 9.01 -21.26 8.52
C LEU A 151 8.78 -19.91 9.23
N ASP A 152 9.25 -18.81 8.65
CA ASP A 152 9.22 -17.50 9.29
C ASP A 152 8.05 -16.63 8.85
N ARG A 153 7.24 -17.06 7.89
CA ARG A 153 6.12 -16.26 7.32
C ARG A 153 5.09 -15.86 8.37
N ALA A 154 4.79 -16.74 9.34
CA ALA A 154 3.84 -16.43 10.42
C ALA A 154 4.37 -15.33 11.34
N ARG A 155 5.69 -15.31 11.62
CA ARG A 155 6.33 -14.25 12.39
C ARG A 155 6.28 -12.92 11.65
N PHE A 156 6.56 -12.93 10.35
CA PHE A 156 6.47 -11.72 9.52
C PHE A 156 5.05 -11.15 9.47
N ARG A 157 4.05 -11.99 9.34
CA ARG A 157 2.64 -11.57 9.40
C ARG A 157 2.32 -10.88 10.74
N TYR A 158 2.80 -11.44 11.83
CA TYR A 158 2.61 -10.83 13.16
C TYR A 158 3.31 -9.48 13.23
N TRP A 159 4.62 -9.43 12.91
CA TRP A 159 5.39 -8.20 12.99
C TRP A 159 4.87 -7.09 12.09
N SER A 160 4.53 -7.39 10.85
CA SER A 160 4.02 -6.38 9.93
C SER A 160 2.66 -5.84 10.37
N GLY A 161 1.78 -6.71 10.86
CA GLY A 161 0.50 -6.29 11.41
C GLY A 161 0.66 -5.31 12.57
N GLU A 162 1.57 -5.60 13.51
CA GLU A 162 1.88 -4.70 14.63
C GLU A 162 2.54 -3.37 14.20
N ILE A 163 3.38 -3.41 13.15
CA ILE A 163 4.08 -2.21 12.65
C ILE A 163 3.16 -1.30 11.86
N VAL A 164 2.22 -1.88 11.09
CA VAL A 164 1.26 -1.13 10.27
C VAL A 164 -0.02 -0.80 11.05
N ALA A 165 -0.22 -1.45 12.20
CA ALA A 165 -1.34 -1.17 13.10
C ALA A 165 -1.40 0.33 13.45
N PRO A 166 -2.58 0.83 13.77
CA PRO A 166 -2.79 2.25 13.94
C PRO A 166 -1.91 2.83 15.03
N LEU A 167 -1.35 3.95 14.70
CA LEU A 167 -0.74 4.84 15.67
C LEU A 167 -1.87 5.49 16.51
N ASP A 168 -2.40 4.76 17.49
CA ASP A 168 -3.29 5.34 18.52
C ASP A 168 -2.52 6.29 19.44
N GLY A 169 -1.39 6.85 18.95
CA GLY A 169 -0.41 7.58 19.74
C GLY A 169 0.60 6.70 20.47
N ALA A 170 0.45 5.38 20.43
CA ALA A 170 1.36 4.45 21.14
C ALA A 170 2.52 3.92 20.27
N GLY A 171 2.43 4.05 18.95
CA GLY A 171 3.41 3.47 18.02
C GLY A 171 3.37 1.93 18.01
N ALA A 172 4.16 1.31 17.14
CA ALA A 172 4.40 -0.13 17.22
C ALA A 172 5.14 -0.50 18.51
N ASP A 173 4.84 -1.68 19.09
CA ASP A 173 5.60 -2.16 20.26
C ASP A 173 7.11 -2.17 19.91
N PRO A 174 7.95 -1.42 20.62
CA PRO A 174 9.39 -1.36 20.32
C PRO A 174 10.06 -2.73 20.24
N ARG A 175 9.55 -3.71 21.02
CA ARG A 175 10.06 -5.08 21.00
C ARG A 175 9.82 -5.78 19.67
N VAL A 176 8.68 -5.54 19.04
CA VAL A 176 8.37 -6.11 17.71
C VAL A 176 9.33 -5.58 16.67
N LEU A 177 9.64 -4.27 16.73
CA LEU A 177 10.60 -3.65 15.82
C LEU A 177 12.03 -4.17 16.07
N GLU A 178 12.43 -4.35 17.32
CA GLU A 178 13.72 -4.92 17.70
C GLU A 178 13.86 -6.38 17.21
N GLU A 179 12.83 -7.22 17.44
CA GLU A 179 12.82 -8.61 16.99
C GLU A 179 12.91 -8.73 15.46
N MET A 180 12.14 -7.93 14.74
CA MET A 180 12.17 -7.91 13.27
C MET A 180 13.54 -7.42 12.76
N THR A 181 14.10 -6.39 13.38
CA THR A 181 15.40 -5.85 13.03
C THR A 181 16.50 -6.91 13.24
N ALA A 182 16.51 -7.58 14.39
CA ALA A 182 17.47 -8.65 14.69
C ALA A 182 17.39 -9.80 13.67
N TYR A 183 16.15 -10.22 13.32
CA TYR A 183 15.96 -11.24 12.30
C TYR A 183 16.48 -10.81 10.92
N LEU A 184 16.25 -9.57 10.53
CA LEU A 184 16.75 -9.06 9.24
C LEU A 184 18.28 -9.00 9.19
N PHE A 185 18.94 -8.68 10.30
CA PHE A 185 20.41 -8.77 10.43
C PHE A 185 20.90 -10.20 10.17
N GLU A 186 20.28 -11.19 10.83
CA GLU A 186 20.63 -12.59 10.64
C GLU A 186 20.39 -13.05 9.20
N LEU A 187 19.26 -12.68 8.60
CA LEU A 187 18.91 -13.01 7.21
C LEU A 187 19.91 -12.42 6.22
N VAL A 188 20.25 -11.14 6.34
CA VAL A 188 21.23 -10.46 5.47
C VAL A 188 22.60 -11.10 5.63
N ALA A 189 23.04 -11.41 6.86
CA ALA A 189 24.30 -12.07 7.12
C ALA A 189 24.37 -13.48 6.50
N ALA A 190 23.30 -14.27 6.62
CA ALA A 190 23.21 -15.59 6.00
C ALA A 190 23.26 -15.51 4.47
N LYS A 191 22.53 -14.56 3.85
CA LYS A 191 22.55 -14.33 2.40
C LYS A 191 23.89 -13.82 1.88
N ALA A 192 24.65 -13.09 2.68
CA ALA A 192 26.00 -12.67 2.32
C ALA A 192 26.97 -13.84 2.28
N GLN A 193 26.79 -14.85 3.15
CA GLN A 193 27.60 -16.08 3.17
C GLN A 193 27.18 -17.08 2.09
N GLU A 194 25.88 -17.29 1.92
CA GLU A 194 25.30 -18.21 0.93
C GLU A 194 24.28 -17.50 0.04
N PRO A 195 24.75 -16.75 -0.98
CA PRO A 195 23.87 -16.01 -1.87
C PRO A 195 23.01 -16.95 -2.73
N GLY A 196 21.69 -16.69 -2.75
CA GLY A 196 20.74 -17.37 -3.65
C GLY A 196 20.43 -16.56 -4.92
N GLU A 197 19.36 -16.99 -5.60
CA GLU A 197 18.80 -16.28 -6.77
C GLU A 197 17.73 -15.25 -6.39
N ASP A 198 17.51 -15.06 -5.09
CA ASP A 198 16.53 -14.11 -4.56
C ASP A 198 16.99 -12.65 -4.66
N LEU A 199 16.01 -11.74 -4.45
CA LEU A 199 16.23 -10.30 -4.56
C LEU A 199 17.22 -9.78 -3.50
N LEU A 200 17.15 -10.27 -2.26
CA LEU A 200 18.05 -9.80 -1.20
C LEU A 200 19.50 -10.18 -1.52
N SER A 201 19.73 -11.40 -2.00
CA SER A 201 21.04 -11.83 -2.51
C SER A 201 21.52 -10.98 -3.69
N ALA A 202 20.60 -10.58 -4.58
CA ALA A 202 20.92 -9.68 -5.69
C ALA A 202 21.30 -8.28 -5.18
N LEU A 203 20.55 -7.71 -4.23
CA LEU A 203 20.84 -6.40 -3.63
C LEU A 203 22.20 -6.38 -2.91
N ILE A 204 22.57 -7.46 -2.22
CA ILE A 204 23.89 -7.60 -1.59
C ILE A 204 25.03 -7.54 -2.63
N ARG A 205 24.80 -8.09 -3.84
CA ARG A 205 25.78 -8.10 -4.93
C ARG A 205 25.77 -6.84 -5.79
N THR A 206 24.65 -6.09 -5.76
CA THR A 206 24.45 -4.95 -6.67
C THR A 206 25.49 -3.86 -6.42
N ARG A 207 26.14 -3.43 -7.50
CA ARG A 207 27.03 -2.28 -7.55
C ARG A 207 26.56 -1.36 -8.67
N ASP A 208 26.71 -0.05 -8.48
CA ASP A 208 26.52 0.90 -9.58
C ASP A 208 27.79 1.02 -10.45
N GLU A 209 27.75 1.95 -11.41
CA GLU A 209 28.85 2.17 -12.35
C GLU A 209 30.13 2.66 -11.67
N ASP A 210 29.97 3.35 -10.53
CA ASP A 210 31.09 3.88 -9.71
C ASP A 210 31.55 2.87 -8.64
N GLY A 211 30.92 1.67 -8.60
CA GLY A 211 31.21 0.63 -7.61
C GLY A 211 30.49 0.82 -6.24
N ASP A 212 29.58 1.80 -6.17
CA ASP A 212 28.78 2.04 -4.95
C ASP A 212 27.79 0.90 -4.69
N GLN A 213 27.49 0.63 -3.43
CA GLN A 213 26.65 -0.47 -2.94
C GLN A 213 25.84 -0.05 -1.72
N LEU A 214 24.82 -0.84 -1.39
CA LEU A 214 24.09 -0.68 -0.13
C LEU A 214 25.00 -1.06 1.06
N SER A 215 25.00 -0.22 2.09
CA SER A 215 25.61 -0.55 3.38
C SER A 215 24.80 -1.64 4.10
N PRO A 216 25.31 -2.29 5.16
CA PRO A 216 24.56 -3.25 5.97
C PRO A 216 23.25 -2.67 6.50
N ASP A 217 23.24 -1.46 7.04
CA ASP A 217 22.03 -0.81 7.57
C ASP A 217 21.04 -0.49 6.46
N GLU A 218 21.50 -0.03 5.29
CA GLU A 218 20.66 0.19 4.12
C GLU A 218 20.06 -1.10 3.58
N LEU A 219 20.78 -2.22 3.60
CA LEU A 219 20.24 -3.54 3.23
C LEU A 219 19.12 -3.96 4.17
N ILE A 220 19.29 -3.75 5.48
CA ILE A 220 18.27 -4.04 6.49
C ILE A 220 17.06 -3.13 6.31
N GLY A 221 17.27 -1.82 6.17
CA GLY A 221 16.20 -0.86 5.93
C GLY A 221 15.42 -1.16 4.64
N MET A 222 16.13 -1.55 3.57
CA MET A 222 15.49 -1.95 2.31
C MET A 222 14.74 -3.27 2.43
N ALA A 223 15.29 -4.29 3.12
CA ALA A 223 14.59 -5.55 3.34
C ALA A 223 13.32 -5.35 4.17
N PHE A 224 13.41 -4.53 5.23
CA PHE A 224 12.27 -4.11 6.04
C PHE A 224 11.17 -3.44 5.18
N LEU A 225 11.55 -2.40 4.43
CA LEU A 225 10.62 -1.67 3.58
C LEU A 225 9.92 -2.60 2.58
N LEU A 226 10.67 -3.46 1.89
CA LEU A 226 10.13 -4.36 0.87
C LEU A 226 9.19 -5.41 1.47
N LEU A 227 9.51 -5.93 2.66
CA LEU A 227 8.66 -6.89 3.36
C LEU A 227 7.34 -6.25 3.80
N VAL A 228 7.39 -5.11 4.51
CA VAL A 228 6.19 -4.48 5.05
C VAL A 228 5.32 -3.89 3.94
N ALA A 229 5.90 -3.08 3.05
CA ALA A 229 5.14 -2.43 1.98
C ALA A 229 4.67 -3.41 0.89
N GLY A 230 5.37 -4.54 0.71
CA GLY A 230 5.15 -5.45 -0.41
C GLY A 230 3.95 -6.37 -0.26
N HIS A 231 3.41 -6.59 0.95
CA HIS A 231 2.26 -7.48 1.10
C HIS A 231 0.99 -6.80 1.61
N GLU A 232 1.04 -5.99 2.67
CA GLU A 232 -0.13 -5.37 3.29
C GLU A 232 -0.98 -4.57 2.29
N THR A 233 -0.33 -3.83 1.40
CA THR A 233 -1.03 -3.05 0.37
C THR A 233 -1.75 -3.94 -0.64
N THR A 234 -1.15 -5.05 -1.06
CA THR A 234 -1.76 -5.99 -2.01
C THR A 234 -2.88 -6.81 -1.35
N VAL A 235 -2.77 -7.15 -0.07
CA VAL A 235 -3.88 -7.72 0.72
C VAL A 235 -5.13 -6.86 0.60
N ASN A 236 -4.97 -5.56 0.86
CA ASN A 236 -6.09 -4.63 0.84
C ASN A 236 -6.59 -4.32 -0.59
N LEU A 237 -5.71 -4.35 -1.61
CA LEU A 237 -6.13 -4.28 -3.01
C LEU A 237 -7.08 -5.44 -3.37
N ILE A 238 -6.74 -6.67 -2.97
CA ILE A 238 -7.56 -7.85 -3.23
C ILE A 238 -8.88 -7.76 -2.44
N GLY A 239 -8.81 -7.47 -1.15
CA GLY A 239 -9.99 -7.38 -0.29
C GLY A 239 -10.97 -6.31 -0.73
N ASN A 240 -10.50 -5.08 -0.92
CA ASN A 240 -11.31 -3.94 -1.35
C ASN A 240 -11.84 -4.14 -2.78
N GLY A 241 -11.01 -4.69 -3.68
CA GLY A 241 -11.40 -4.96 -5.06
C GLY A 241 -12.51 -5.98 -5.17
N VAL A 242 -12.42 -7.10 -4.45
CA VAL A 242 -13.48 -8.12 -4.41
C VAL A 242 -14.76 -7.54 -3.79
N ARG A 243 -14.65 -6.81 -2.69
CA ARG A 243 -15.77 -6.13 -2.05
C ARG A 243 -16.47 -5.14 -3.01
N ALA A 244 -15.69 -4.32 -3.72
CA ALA A 244 -16.24 -3.39 -4.70
C ALA A 244 -16.97 -4.10 -5.83
N LEU A 245 -16.42 -5.19 -6.35
CA LEU A 245 -17.09 -6.00 -7.39
C LEU A 245 -18.40 -6.62 -6.89
N LEU A 246 -18.41 -7.20 -5.69
CA LEU A 246 -19.62 -7.80 -5.11
C LEU A 246 -20.71 -6.76 -4.83
N ALA A 247 -20.31 -5.53 -4.45
CA ALA A 247 -21.23 -4.41 -4.26
C ALA A 247 -21.79 -3.85 -5.59
N HIS A 248 -21.16 -4.17 -6.75
CA HIS A 248 -21.57 -3.68 -8.07
C HIS A 248 -21.80 -4.85 -9.06
N PRO A 249 -22.93 -5.58 -8.96
CA PRO A 249 -23.17 -6.81 -9.73
C PRO A 249 -23.06 -6.62 -11.26
N GLY A 250 -23.40 -5.45 -11.78
CA GLY A 250 -23.24 -5.13 -13.21
C GLY A 250 -21.79 -5.09 -13.67
N GLN A 251 -20.90 -4.56 -12.83
CA GLN A 251 -19.47 -4.52 -13.10
C GLN A 251 -18.84 -5.92 -12.97
N LEU A 252 -19.25 -6.68 -11.96
CA LEU A 252 -18.86 -8.07 -11.79
C LEU A 252 -19.27 -8.95 -12.99
N ALA A 253 -20.52 -8.82 -13.45
CA ALA A 253 -21.00 -9.54 -14.63
C ALA A 253 -20.22 -9.17 -15.89
N ALA A 254 -19.89 -7.90 -16.07
CA ALA A 254 -19.10 -7.42 -17.18
C ALA A 254 -17.68 -7.98 -17.16
N LEU A 255 -17.03 -8.00 -16.00
CA LEU A 255 -15.67 -8.56 -15.82
C LEU A 255 -15.67 -10.07 -16.09
N ARG A 256 -16.68 -10.80 -15.65
CA ARG A 256 -16.83 -12.24 -15.93
C ARG A 256 -17.06 -12.53 -17.41
N ALA A 257 -17.75 -11.64 -18.13
CA ALA A 257 -18.01 -11.81 -19.56
C ALA A 257 -16.77 -11.56 -20.44
N ASP A 258 -15.88 -10.69 -20.02
CA ASP A 258 -14.65 -10.34 -20.75
C ASP A 258 -13.48 -10.13 -19.74
N PRO A 259 -12.97 -11.21 -19.13
CA PRO A 259 -11.91 -11.10 -18.14
C PRO A 259 -10.59 -10.61 -18.76
N ASP A 260 -10.27 -11.04 -19.97
CA ASP A 260 -9.01 -10.65 -20.65
C ASP A 260 -8.98 -9.17 -21.03
N GLY A 261 -10.10 -8.65 -21.54
CA GLY A 261 -10.20 -7.25 -21.96
C GLY A 261 -10.35 -6.28 -20.78
N LEU A 262 -10.94 -6.70 -19.67
CA LEU A 262 -11.33 -5.80 -18.59
C LEU A 262 -10.49 -5.89 -17.32
N ILE A 263 -9.79 -7.01 -17.04
CA ILE A 263 -9.08 -7.18 -15.77
C ILE A 263 -8.04 -6.08 -15.50
N GLY A 264 -7.35 -5.62 -16.55
CA GLY A 264 -6.38 -4.53 -16.42
C GLY A 264 -7.00 -3.23 -15.93
N GLY A 265 -8.09 -2.80 -16.58
CA GLY A 265 -8.85 -1.61 -16.20
C GLY A 265 -9.54 -1.76 -14.85
N ALA A 266 -10.05 -2.96 -14.54
CA ALA A 266 -10.69 -3.25 -13.27
C ALA A 266 -9.73 -3.06 -12.09
N VAL A 267 -8.49 -3.52 -12.18
CA VAL A 267 -7.49 -3.33 -11.12
C VAL A 267 -7.13 -1.85 -10.96
N GLU A 268 -6.98 -1.07 -12.04
CA GLU A 268 -6.75 0.38 -11.93
C GLU A 268 -7.95 1.10 -11.29
N GLU A 269 -9.18 0.69 -11.63
CA GLU A 269 -10.38 1.27 -11.03
C GLU A 269 -10.55 0.88 -9.55
N MET A 270 -10.19 -0.34 -9.15
CA MET A 270 -10.13 -0.75 -7.74
C MET A 270 -9.16 0.11 -6.94
N LEU A 271 -7.96 0.36 -7.49
CA LEU A 271 -6.95 1.22 -6.91
C LEU A 271 -7.44 2.66 -6.75
N ARG A 272 -8.14 3.20 -7.75
CA ARG A 272 -8.70 4.54 -7.70
C ARG A 272 -9.88 4.63 -6.72
N TYR A 273 -10.84 3.69 -6.82
CA TYR A 273 -12.12 3.78 -6.15
C TYR A 273 -12.04 3.56 -4.64
N ASP A 274 -11.28 2.56 -4.21
CA ASP A 274 -11.08 2.23 -2.80
C ASP A 274 -9.69 1.59 -2.60
N GLY A 275 -8.67 2.39 -2.89
CA GLY A 275 -7.27 1.95 -2.86
C GLY A 275 -6.79 1.54 -1.47
N PRO A 276 -5.76 0.70 -1.40
CA PRO A 276 -5.25 0.14 -0.14
C PRO A 276 -4.55 1.15 0.77
N VAL A 277 -4.04 2.24 0.21
CA VAL A 277 -3.35 3.31 0.96
C VAL A 277 -4.22 4.55 0.97
N GLN A 278 -4.76 4.87 2.15
CA GLN A 278 -5.67 6.00 2.32
C GLN A 278 -4.93 7.33 2.33
N HIS A 279 -3.79 7.39 3.06
CA HIS A 279 -2.91 8.55 3.09
C HIS A 279 -1.48 8.13 2.74
N ALA A 280 -0.75 9.02 2.06
CA ALA A 280 0.69 8.85 1.91
C ALA A 280 1.39 9.01 3.26
N THR A 281 2.57 8.40 3.42
CA THR A 281 3.42 8.62 4.60
C THR A 281 3.76 10.09 4.77
N TYR A 282 3.90 10.54 6.01
CA TYR A 282 4.15 11.95 6.37
C TYR A 282 5.29 12.58 5.58
N ARG A 283 5.15 13.88 5.37
CA ARG A 283 6.19 14.81 4.94
C ARG A 283 6.28 15.95 5.93
N PHE A 284 7.41 16.62 5.92
CA PHE A 284 7.70 17.72 6.83
C PHE A 284 8.17 18.94 6.03
N ALA A 285 7.63 20.11 6.35
CA ALA A 285 8.00 21.34 5.68
C ALA A 285 9.39 21.82 6.15
N ASP A 286 10.40 21.71 5.31
CA ASP A 286 11.76 22.19 5.61
C ASP A 286 11.86 23.72 5.61
N THR A 287 10.97 24.39 4.90
CA THR A 287 10.83 25.85 4.83
C THR A 287 9.35 26.22 4.78
N ASP A 288 9.04 27.48 5.05
CA ASP A 288 7.70 27.99 4.80
C ASP A 288 7.36 27.82 3.32
N LEU A 289 6.17 27.29 3.05
CA LEU A 289 5.69 27.04 1.68
C LEU A 289 4.21 27.40 1.53
N GLU A 290 3.78 27.60 0.30
CA GLU A 290 2.37 27.77 -0.04
C GLU A 290 1.90 26.55 -0.84
N LEU A 291 0.74 25.99 -0.48
CA LEU A 291 0.13 24.86 -1.16
C LEU A 291 -1.39 25.07 -1.25
N GLY A 292 -1.93 25.08 -2.46
CA GLY A 292 -3.36 25.31 -2.68
C GLY A 292 -3.87 26.63 -2.11
N GLY A 293 -3.04 27.69 -2.11
CA GLY A 293 -3.35 29.01 -1.55
C GLY A 293 -3.27 29.08 -0.01
N VAL A 294 -2.71 28.06 0.64
CA VAL A 294 -2.57 27.98 2.10
C VAL A 294 -1.08 28.01 2.47
N SER A 295 -0.71 28.91 3.39
CA SER A 295 0.65 28.96 3.93
C SER A 295 0.88 27.89 4.97
N ILE A 296 1.89 27.05 4.75
CA ILE A 296 2.33 25.95 5.63
C ILE A 296 3.68 26.35 6.23
N PRO A 297 3.76 26.56 7.55
CA PRO A 297 5.01 26.93 8.21
C PRO A 297 6.05 25.81 8.21
N THR A 298 7.31 26.17 8.28
CA THR A 298 8.45 25.30 8.56
C THR A 298 8.19 24.38 9.77
N GLY A 299 8.64 23.13 9.73
CA GLY A 299 8.45 22.12 10.77
C GLY A 299 7.07 21.44 10.77
N SER A 300 6.12 21.96 9.99
CA SER A 300 4.77 21.39 9.89
C SER A 300 4.77 20.01 9.25
N SER A 301 3.98 19.09 9.82
CA SER A 301 3.68 17.79 9.22
C SER A 301 2.59 17.94 8.16
N VAL A 302 2.80 17.30 7.01
CA VAL A 302 1.88 17.29 5.87
C VAL A 302 1.55 15.85 5.49
N MET A 303 0.27 15.56 5.42
CA MET A 303 -0.27 14.27 4.97
C MET A 303 -1.09 14.48 3.70
N VAL A 304 -0.95 13.58 2.73
CA VAL A 304 -1.69 13.63 1.47
C VAL A 304 -2.73 12.50 1.47
N ALA A 305 -4.00 12.87 1.40
CA ALA A 305 -5.12 11.93 1.31
C ALA A 305 -5.25 11.39 -0.13
N LEU A 306 -4.56 10.29 -0.44
CA LEU A 306 -4.60 9.67 -1.76
C LEU A 306 -6.02 9.25 -2.12
N ALA A 307 -6.76 8.66 -1.16
CA ALA A 307 -8.15 8.25 -1.36
C ALA A 307 -9.08 9.43 -1.68
N ALA A 308 -8.83 10.61 -1.08
CA ALA A 308 -9.56 11.82 -1.39
C ALA A 308 -9.22 12.32 -2.80
N ALA A 309 -7.93 12.39 -3.12
CA ALA A 309 -7.44 12.86 -4.42
C ALA A 309 -7.94 11.98 -5.57
N ASP A 310 -8.05 10.66 -5.35
CA ASP A 310 -8.52 9.69 -6.34
C ASP A 310 -10.04 9.72 -6.56
N ARG A 311 -10.76 10.48 -5.75
CA ARG A 311 -12.19 10.78 -5.93
C ARG A 311 -12.47 12.29 -6.11
N ASP A 312 -11.47 13.06 -6.51
CA ASP A 312 -11.65 14.49 -6.78
C ASP A 312 -12.45 14.74 -8.06
N PRO A 313 -13.64 15.39 -8.00
CA PRO A 313 -14.42 15.74 -9.18
C PRO A 313 -13.66 16.62 -10.18
N ALA A 314 -12.77 17.49 -9.71
CA ALA A 314 -11.96 18.34 -10.58
C ALA A 314 -11.09 17.54 -11.54
N ARG A 315 -10.67 16.34 -11.14
CA ARG A 315 -9.83 15.42 -11.94
C ARG A 315 -10.63 14.37 -12.68
N PHE A 316 -11.62 13.77 -12.03
CA PHE A 316 -12.29 12.55 -12.52
C PHE A 316 -13.69 12.78 -13.10
N THR A 317 -14.08 14.04 -13.32
CA THR A 317 -15.31 14.37 -14.04
C THR A 317 -14.97 14.85 -15.45
N ALA A 318 -15.57 14.18 -16.44
CA ALA A 318 -15.49 14.59 -17.84
C ALA A 318 -16.80 14.26 -18.56
N PRO A 319 -17.16 14.97 -19.63
CA PRO A 319 -18.36 14.66 -20.42
C PRO A 319 -18.37 13.19 -20.88
N GLY A 320 -19.44 12.47 -20.54
CA GLY A 320 -19.61 11.06 -20.90
C GLY A 320 -18.91 10.06 -19.99
N LEU A 321 -18.18 10.50 -18.96
CA LEU A 321 -17.65 9.62 -17.92
C LEU A 321 -18.52 9.70 -16.66
N PRO A 322 -18.68 8.58 -15.93
CA PRO A 322 -19.35 8.60 -14.64
C PRO A 322 -18.55 9.43 -13.62
N GLY A 323 -19.23 9.98 -12.62
CA GLY A 323 -18.61 10.73 -11.53
C GLY A 323 -17.55 9.92 -10.77
N PRO A 324 -16.69 10.58 -9.99
CA PRO A 324 -15.61 9.91 -9.26
C PRO A 324 -16.09 8.94 -8.18
N GLU A 325 -17.32 9.10 -7.69
CA GLU A 325 -17.99 8.23 -6.72
C GLU A 325 -18.52 6.91 -7.33
N VAL A 326 -18.54 6.80 -8.67
CA VAL A 326 -19.02 5.61 -9.37
C VAL A 326 -17.87 4.66 -9.65
N PHE A 327 -18.02 3.39 -9.25
CA PHE A 327 -17.12 2.31 -9.61
C PHE A 327 -17.42 1.83 -11.04
N ASP A 328 -16.49 2.06 -11.95
CA ASP A 328 -16.61 1.67 -13.36
C ASP A 328 -15.31 1.07 -13.90
N ILE A 329 -15.28 -0.26 -14.05
CA ILE A 329 -14.10 -1.01 -14.53
C ILE A 329 -13.69 -0.68 -15.96
N ARG A 330 -14.53 0.07 -16.70
CA ARG A 330 -14.23 0.55 -18.05
C ARG A 330 -13.75 2.00 -18.08
N ARG A 331 -13.60 2.63 -16.92
CA ARG A 331 -13.10 4.00 -16.83
C ARG A 331 -11.76 4.13 -17.54
N THR A 332 -11.68 5.08 -18.47
CA THR A 332 -10.45 5.44 -19.18
C THR A 332 -9.84 6.71 -18.59
N GLY A 333 -8.59 7.01 -18.97
CA GLY A 333 -7.92 8.24 -18.53
C GLY A 333 -7.60 8.22 -17.05
N GLN A 334 -7.18 7.07 -16.51
CA GLN A 334 -6.76 6.90 -15.12
C GLN A 334 -5.77 8.01 -14.73
N GLY A 335 -4.97 7.96 -13.87
CA GLY A 335 -4.07 9.01 -13.35
C GLY A 335 -4.34 9.18 -11.87
N HIS A 336 -4.82 8.06 -11.27
CA HIS A 336 -4.98 7.95 -9.83
C HIS A 336 -3.61 8.00 -9.13
N LEU A 337 -3.64 8.38 -7.88
CA LEU A 337 -2.47 8.53 -7.02
C LEU A 337 -2.28 7.36 -6.05
N ALA A 338 -2.97 6.23 -6.22
CA ALA A 338 -2.89 5.07 -5.33
C ALA A 338 -1.47 4.51 -5.17
N PHE A 339 -0.58 4.76 -6.14
CA PHE A 339 0.85 4.46 -6.07
C PHE A 339 1.73 5.66 -5.74
N GLY A 340 1.15 6.76 -5.29
CA GLY A 340 1.85 8.02 -5.07
C GLY A 340 2.23 8.73 -6.37
N HIS A 341 3.10 9.74 -6.24
CA HIS A 341 3.62 10.55 -7.35
C HIS A 341 5.05 11.03 -7.04
N GLY A 342 5.79 11.46 -8.08
CA GLY A 342 7.13 12.00 -7.93
C GLY A 342 8.19 10.95 -7.61
N ILE A 343 9.24 11.37 -6.92
CA ILE A 343 10.42 10.53 -6.66
C ILE A 343 10.11 9.28 -5.81
N HIS A 344 9.10 9.35 -4.96
CA HIS A 344 8.63 8.23 -4.14
C HIS A 344 7.49 7.40 -4.78
N HIS A 345 7.19 7.56 -6.08
CA HIS A 345 6.23 6.70 -6.76
C HIS A 345 6.56 5.22 -6.51
N CYS A 346 5.56 4.41 -6.19
CA CYS A 346 5.72 3.02 -5.75
C CYS A 346 6.58 2.20 -6.72
N LEU A 347 7.68 1.64 -6.20
CA LEU A 347 8.57 0.77 -6.97
C LEU A 347 7.90 -0.57 -7.29
N GLY A 348 7.08 -1.09 -6.35
CA GLY A 348 6.34 -2.35 -6.48
C GLY A 348 5.07 -2.28 -7.33
N ALA A 349 4.71 -1.11 -7.88
CA ALA A 349 3.46 -0.95 -8.65
C ALA A 349 3.26 -1.98 -9.78
N PRO A 350 4.28 -2.39 -10.56
CA PRO A 350 4.13 -3.46 -11.53
C PRO A 350 3.80 -4.82 -10.91
N LEU A 351 4.39 -5.16 -9.75
CA LEU A 351 4.14 -6.40 -9.03
C LEU A 351 2.73 -6.43 -8.43
N ALA A 352 2.31 -5.37 -7.76
CA ALA A 352 0.96 -5.25 -7.20
C ALA A 352 -0.13 -5.39 -8.28
N ARG A 353 0.09 -4.80 -9.47
CA ARG A 353 -0.79 -4.96 -10.63
C ARG A 353 -0.82 -6.40 -11.14
N LEU A 354 0.32 -7.05 -11.20
CA LEU A 354 0.42 -8.45 -11.62
C LEU A 354 -0.35 -9.35 -10.67
N GLU A 355 -0.10 -9.23 -9.38
CA GLU A 355 -0.78 -10.01 -8.33
C GLU A 355 -2.28 -9.72 -8.31
N GLY A 356 -2.70 -8.47 -8.34
CA GLY A 356 -4.11 -8.09 -8.35
C GLY A 356 -4.86 -8.68 -9.56
N ARG A 357 -4.27 -8.63 -10.77
CA ARG A 357 -4.87 -9.20 -11.98
C ARG A 357 -5.03 -10.72 -11.89
N ILE A 358 -3.99 -11.41 -11.45
CA ILE A 358 -4.01 -12.87 -11.31
C ILE A 358 -5.01 -13.28 -10.22
N ALA A 359 -4.91 -12.65 -9.04
CA ALA A 359 -5.76 -12.98 -7.89
C ALA A 359 -7.25 -12.81 -8.19
N ILE A 360 -7.65 -11.63 -8.68
CA ILE A 360 -9.07 -11.31 -8.96
C ILE A 360 -9.60 -12.21 -10.06
N ARG A 361 -8.87 -12.36 -11.17
CA ARG A 361 -9.29 -13.20 -12.27
C ARG A 361 -9.48 -14.65 -11.83
N SER A 362 -8.48 -15.27 -11.25
CA SER A 362 -8.52 -16.69 -10.85
C SER A 362 -9.58 -16.96 -9.80
N LEU A 363 -9.79 -16.04 -8.85
CA LEU A 363 -10.85 -16.16 -7.84
C LEU A 363 -12.24 -16.19 -8.48
N LEU A 364 -12.52 -15.28 -9.42
CA LEU A 364 -13.83 -15.18 -10.09
C LEU A 364 -14.08 -16.34 -11.05
N GLU A 365 -13.05 -16.86 -11.71
CA GLU A 365 -13.13 -18.03 -12.58
C GLU A 365 -13.37 -19.32 -11.75
N ARG A 366 -12.69 -19.47 -10.61
CA ARG A 366 -12.83 -20.66 -9.74
C ARG A 366 -14.18 -20.68 -9.04
N PHE A 367 -14.70 -19.53 -8.59
CA PHE A 367 -15.95 -19.42 -7.83
C PHE A 367 -17.01 -18.57 -8.56
N PRO A 368 -17.71 -19.11 -9.59
CA PRO A 368 -18.73 -18.35 -10.32
C PRO A 368 -19.89 -17.88 -9.45
N GLY A 369 -20.18 -18.59 -8.34
CA GLY A 369 -21.22 -18.25 -7.36
C GLY A 369 -20.76 -17.32 -6.23
N LEU A 370 -19.52 -16.80 -6.28
CA LEU A 370 -18.94 -16.03 -5.19
C LEU A 370 -19.84 -14.85 -4.77
N ALA A 371 -20.16 -14.80 -3.48
CA ALA A 371 -20.97 -13.78 -2.83
C ALA A 371 -20.49 -13.51 -1.40
N GLU A 372 -20.87 -12.38 -0.82
CA GLU A 372 -20.69 -12.18 0.62
C GLU A 372 -21.54 -13.18 1.40
N ASP A 373 -20.99 -13.70 2.50
CA ASP A 373 -21.74 -14.63 3.34
C ASP A 373 -22.90 -13.88 4.02
N PRO A 374 -24.15 -14.26 3.78
CA PRO A 374 -25.32 -13.57 4.35
C PRO A 374 -25.42 -13.73 5.88
N GLU A 375 -24.68 -14.67 6.47
CA GLU A 375 -24.61 -14.87 7.92
C GLU A 375 -23.43 -14.08 8.55
N ALA A 376 -22.63 -13.37 7.74
CA ALA A 376 -21.56 -12.52 8.25
C ALA A 376 -22.14 -11.34 9.04
N GLY A 377 -21.51 -11.05 10.18
CA GLY A 377 -21.79 -9.85 10.95
C GLY A 377 -21.34 -8.56 10.25
N PRO A 378 -21.42 -7.42 10.94
CA PRO A 378 -20.86 -6.15 10.47
C PRO A 378 -19.39 -6.30 10.06
N ARG A 379 -18.94 -5.47 9.11
CA ARG A 379 -17.53 -5.45 8.69
C ARG A 379 -16.69 -4.70 9.72
N ASP A 380 -15.56 -5.28 10.08
CA ASP A 380 -14.54 -4.63 10.86
C ASP A 380 -13.50 -4.04 9.92
N TRP A 381 -13.33 -2.72 9.95
CA TRP A 381 -12.33 -2.01 9.17
C TRP A 381 -11.00 -1.98 9.88
N LEU A 382 -9.92 -1.95 9.09
CA LEU A 382 -8.59 -1.69 9.64
C LEU A 382 -8.61 -0.33 10.33
N PRO A 383 -8.16 -0.27 11.58
CA PRO A 383 -8.06 0.99 12.28
C PRO A 383 -6.87 1.81 11.74
N GLY A 384 -6.88 3.12 11.99
CA GLY A 384 -5.78 4.02 11.60
C GLY A 384 -6.03 4.79 10.31
N THR A 385 -5.02 5.56 9.93
CA THR A 385 -5.15 6.52 8.81
C THR A 385 -4.34 6.13 7.58
N LEU A 386 -3.36 5.22 7.71
CA LEU A 386 -2.47 4.87 6.60
C LEU A 386 -3.14 3.90 5.62
N MET A 387 -3.64 2.79 6.15
CA MET A 387 -4.19 1.70 5.35
C MET A 387 -5.71 1.72 5.33
N ARG A 388 -6.29 1.31 4.21
CA ARG A 388 -7.72 1.12 4.05
C ARG A 388 -8.02 -0.32 3.62
N GLY A 389 -8.80 -1.00 4.42
CA GLY A 389 -9.20 -2.38 4.17
C GLY A 389 -10.09 -2.91 5.28
N VAL A 390 -10.58 -4.12 5.09
CA VAL A 390 -11.35 -4.86 6.09
C VAL A 390 -10.47 -5.93 6.73
N THR A 391 -10.66 -6.17 8.04
CA THR A 391 -9.93 -7.21 8.75
C THR A 391 -10.39 -8.61 8.36
N ARG A 392 -11.64 -8.73 7.90
CA ARG A 392 -12.29 -9.96 7.46
C ARG A 392 -13.24 -9.68 6.29
N LEU A 393 -13.31 -10.63 5.36
CA LEU A 393 -14.31 -10.64 4.28
C LEU A 393 -14.86 -12.06 4.11
N PRO A 394 -15.86 -12.45 4.92
CA PRO A 394 -16.51 -13.75 4.81
C PRO A 394 -17.28 -13.88 3.49
N LEU A 395 -16.95 -14.91 2.72
CA LEU A 395 -17.54 -15.21 1.41
C LEU A 395 -18.09 -16.63 1.38
N CYS A 396 -19.06 -16.83 0.49
CA CYS A 396 -19.61 -18.16 0.12
C CYS A 396 -19.66 -18.31 -1.40
N TRP A 397 -19.74 -19.59 -1.90
CA TRP A 397 -19.79 -19.90 -3.35
C TRP A 397 -20.52 -21.19 -3.66
#